data_fa68bf3a52658f58cb6030c864378d44
#
_entry.id   fa68bf3a52658f58cb6030c864378d44
#
_cell.length_a   1.000
_cell.length_b   1.000
_cell.length_c   1.000
_cell.angle_alpha   90.00
_cell.angle_beta   90.00
_cell.angle_gamma   90.00
#
_symmetry.space_group_name_H-M   'P 1'
#
loop_
_entity.id
_entity.type
_entity.pdbx_description
1 polymer ?
#
loop_
_entity_poly.entity_id
_entity_poly.type
_entity_poly.pdbx_seq_one_letter_code
_entity_poly.pdbx_strand_id
1 'polypeptide(L)'
;MKRRSFLKGIGTTSASLPFAGCSIVSGSKYESYEPKGVMPKRTLGKTGIEVSALGCGSHLKKELIADPETRDRIIQLCLRGGINIFDVYEDGGFKQFKPMGNSLKGVRKDTVVSLCIERSTDRMQDEIDGALRDFHTDYIDLYRLYAVDDERYDILRKNKQAGKIRAIGVVSHDEPTMMGYLDRYGDTLDYVMIIYNFHHNCGFSSKNYPPNDYSALIPRCRSMNLGILGIKPMGSDAMVALAHKKDFFKNKKASIAQAMLRHIFNTREIDAAMPAMNRIEEVVANLEAAYNPVMSPAEKSLLNDLSAVASSTRRAYLPNHYKWLEDWAVRTA
;
A
#
# COMPACT_ATOMS: atom_id res chain seq x y z
N MET A 1 9.51 11.42 42.49
CA MET A 1 8.47 12.46 42.55
C MET A 1 7.40 12.17 41.52
N LYS A 2 6.14 12.18 41.91
CA LYS A 2 4.97 11.56 41.28
C LYS A 2 4.51 12.31 40.03
N ARG A 3 4.43 11.59 38.90
CA ARG A 3 3.62 11.98 37.72
C ARG A 3 2.22 11.40 37.88
N ARG A 4 1.29 12.19 38.35
CA ARG A 4 -0.17 11.97 38.26
C ARG A 4 -0.85 13.28 38.59
N SER A 5 -1.43 13.93 37.58
CA SER A 5 -2.62 14.79 37.69
C SER A 5 -2.64 15.83 36.56
N PHE A 6 -3.22 15.47 35.42
CA PHE A 6 -3.72 16.48 34.48
C PHE A 6 -4.87 15.86 33.66
N LEU A 7 -5.96 15.61 34.34
CA LEU A 7 -7.27 15.34 33.75
C LEU A 7 -8.33 15.54 34.82
N LYS A 8 -8.76 16.79 34.99
CA LYS A 8 -10.08 17.14 35.58
C LYS A 8 -10.41 18.60 35.28
N GLY A 9 -11.52 18.80 34.60
CA GLY A 9 -12.31 20.04 34.69
C GLY A 9 -12.18 20.94 33.47
N ILE A 10 -13.17 20.93 32.62
CA ILE A 10 -13.99 22.10 32.28
C ILE A 10 -15.27 21.57 31.66
N GLY A 11 -16.34 21.59 32.43
CA GLY A 11 -17.69 21.59 31.91
C GLY A 11 -18.11 23.04 31.73
N THR A 12 -18.68 23.38 30.58
CA THR A 12 -19.66 24.49 30.45
C THR A 12 -20.53 24.23 29.24
N THR A 13 -21.81 24.19 29.51
CA THR A 13 -22.98 24.23 28.64
C THR A 13 -22.96 25.41 27.69
N SER A 14 -23.31 25.20 26.40
CA SER A 14 -24.06 26.17 25.63
C SER A 14 -24.73 25.54 24.39
N ALA A 15 -25.96 25.82 24.34
CA ALA A 15 -27.07 25.79 23.39
C ALA A 15 -26.84 25.30 21.96
N SER A 16 -27.70 24.39 21.61
CA SER A 16 -28.07 23.82 20.31
C SER A 16 -28.64 24.83 19.30
N LEU A 17 -28.16 24.76 18.07
CA LEU A 17 -28.95 25.09 16.88
C LEU A 17 -28.90 23.88 15.92
N PRO A 18 -30.02 23.51 15.26
CA PRO A 18 -30.10 22.31 14.48
C PRO A 18 -29.57 22.55 13.06
N PHE A 19 -28.52 21.83 12.67
CA PHE A 19 -28.22 21.59 11.26
C PHE A 19 -28.73 20.20 10.92
N ALA A 20 -29.74 20.18 10.05
CA ALA A 20 -30.32 18.97 9.51
C ALA A 20 -29.36 18.33 8.51
N GLY A 21 -29.14 17.02 8.64
CA GLY A 21 -28.94 16.09 7.58
C GLY A 21 -27.51 15.78 7.15
N CYS A 22 -26.83 14.98 7.96
CA CYS A 22 -26.06 13.84 7.47
C CYS A 22 -25.93 12.88 8.66
N SER A 23 -26.69 11.80 8.63
CA SER A 23 -26.59 10.75 9.65
C SER A 23 -25.22 10.11 9.53
N ILE A 24 -24.24 10.66 10.25
CA ILE A 24 -23.06 9.93 10.61
C ILE A 24 -23.58 8.80 11.48
N VAL A 25 -23.51 7.57 10.98
CA VAL A 25 -23.72 6.39 11.80
C VAL A 25 -22.63 6.41 12.86
N SER A 26 -22.93 7.08 13.96
CA SER A 26 -22.08 7.12 15.15
C SER A 26 -22.16 5.74 15.80
N GLY A 27 -21.00 5.14 16.02
CA GLY A 27 -20.86 3.87 16.73
C GLY A 27 -20.48 2.72 15.82
N SER A 28 -19.35 2.84 15.12
CA SER A 28 -18.72 1.67 14.52
C SER A 28 -18.38 0.69 15.64
N LYS A 29 -18.85 -0.58 15.53
CA LYS A 29 -18.49 -1.68 16.46
C LYS A 29 -16.98 -1.87 16.64
N TYR A 30 -16.17 -1.14 15.88
CA TYR A 30 -14.72 -1.17 15.88
C TYR A 30 -14.05 0.02 16.59
N GLU A 31 -14.81 0.95 17.17
CA GLU A 31 -14.22 2.08 17.92
C GLU A 31 -13.37 1.63 19.10
N SER A 32 -13.76 0.53 19.74
CA SER A 32 -13.04 -0.10 20.83
C SER A 32 -12.20 -1.31 20.42
N TYR A 33 -11.97 -1.51 19.12
CA TYR A 33 -11.21 -2.66 18.65
C TYR A 33 -9.74 -2.56 19.09
N GLU A 34 -9.29 -3.58 19.82
CA GLU A 34 -7.90 -3.76 20.22
C GLU A 34 -7.30 -4.95 19.45
N PRO A 35 -6.21 -4.74 18.68
CA PRO A 35 -5.53 -5.81 17.97
C PRO A 35 -4.98 -6.86 18.94
N LYS A 36 -5.25 -8.14 18.66
CA LYS A 36 -4.86 -9.27 19.54
C LYS A 36 -3.84 -10.23 18.92
N GLY A 37 -3.41 -9.95 17.69
CA GLY A 37 -2.44 -10.78 16.99
C GLY A 37 -1.03 -10.22 17.02
N VAL A 38 -0.09 -11.04 16.52
CA VAL A 38 1.30 -10.63 16.30
C VAL A 38 1.50 -10.39 14.81
N MET A 39 1.88 -9.19 14.44
CA MET A 39 2.17 -8.82 13.06
C MET A 39 3.49 -9.48 12.63
N PRO A 40 3.47 -10.35 11.59
CA PRO A 40 4.69 -10.89 11.05
C PRO A 40 5.57 -9.77 10.48
N LYS A 41 6.87 -9.85 10.74
CA LYS A 41 7.85 -8.90 10.21
C LYS A 41 8.87 -9.62 9.34
N ARG A 42 9.46 -8.90 8.41
CA ARG A 42 10.46 -9.40 7.46
C ARG A 42 11.51 -8.34 7.19
N THR A 43 12.76 -8.76 7.03
CA THR A 43 13.81 -7.87 6.55
C THR A 43 13.64 -7.65 5.06
N LEU A 44 13.62 -6.40 4.62
CA LEU A 44 13.46 -6.02 3.23
C LEU A 44 14.79 -6.22 2.47
N GLY A 45 14.98 -7.40 1.92
CA GLY A 45 16.20 -7.77 1.20
C GLY A 45 17.49 -7.42 1.96
N LYS A 46 18.48 -6.85 1.24
CA LYS A 46 19.78 -6.43 1.79
C LYS A 46 19.77 -5.12 2.56
N THR A 47 18.62 -4.47 2.70
CA THR A 47 18.53 -3.11 3.31
C THR A 47 18.74 -3.10 4.82
N GLY A 48 18.53 -4.22 5.50
CA GLY A 48 18.46 -4.29 6.96
C GLY A 48 17.22 -3.63 7.57
N ILE A 49 16.31 -3.09 6.74
CA ILE A 49 15.06 -2.47 7.20
C ILE A 49 14.01 -3.55 7.48
N GLU A 50 13.51 -3.59 8.70
CA GLU A 50 12.44 -4.49 9.08
C GLU A 50 11.08 -3.88 8.74
N VAL A 51 10.24 -4.61 7.97
CA VAL A 51 8.90 -4.21 7.58
C VAL A 51 7.86 -5.22 8.05
N SER A 52 6.67 -4.74 8.42
CA SER A 52 5.51 -5.59 8.67
C SER A 52 5.03 -6.24 7.37
N ALA A 53 4.59 -7.50 7.42
CA ALA A 53 4.08 -8.22 6.24
C ALA A 53 2.84 -7.55 5.61
N LEU A 54 2.06 -6.84 6.42
CA LEU A 54 1.01 -5.94 5.99
C LEU A 54 1.47 -4.49 6.15
N GLY A 55 1.43 -3.72 5.08
CA GLY A 55 1.67 -2.28 5.09
C GLY A 55 0.37 -1.48 4.91
N CYS A 56 0.45 -0.18 5.08
CA CYS A 56 -0.61 0.76 4.77
C CYS A 56 -0.30 1.43 3.42
N GLY A 57 -1.04 1.07 2.37
CA GLY A 57 -0.90 1.62 1.02
C GLY A 57 -1.57 2.99 0.89
N SER A 58 -1.22 3.70 -0.15
CA SER A 58 -1.37 5.16 -0.23
C SER A 58 -2.61 5.70 -0.90
N HIS A 59 -3.49 4.97 -1.44
CA HIS A 59 -4.65 5.58 -2.11
C HIS A 59 -5.69 6.14 -1.12
N LEU A 60 -5.27 7.06 -0.27
CA LEU A 60 -6.21 7.81 0.55
C LEU A 60 -7.15 8.63 -0.34
N LYS A 61 -8.44 8.50 -0.14
CA LYS A 61 -9.44 9.30 -0.84
C LYS A 61 -9.28 10.77 -0.48
N LYS A 62 -9.67 11.66 -1.38
CA LYS A 62 -9.62 13.13 -1.12
C LYS A 62 -10.33 13.52 0.17
N GLU A 63 -11.45 12.88 0.44
CA GLU A 63 -12.25 13.08 1.66
C GLU A 63 -11.43 12.73 2.90
N LEU A 64 -10.69 11.63 2.88
CA LEU A 64 -9.86 11.20 4.01
C LEU A 64 -8.62 12.09 4.19
N ILE A 65 -8.07 12.63 3.10
CA ILE A 65 -6.98 13.63 3.18
C ILE A 65 -7.47 14.90 3.86
N ALA A 66 -8.71 15.31 3.58
CA ALA A 66 -9.36 16.47 4.17
C ALA A 66 -9.90 16.26 5.60
N ASP A 67 -10.00 15.00 6.04
CA ASP A 67 -10.46 14.61 7.38
C ASP A 67 -9.30 14.06 8.24
N PRO A 68 -8.60 14.93 8.98
CA PRO A 68 -7.46 14.51 9.81
C PRO A 68 -7.86 13.53 10.90
N GLU A 69 -9.05 13.68 11.50
CA GLU A 69 -9.48 12.85 12.62
C GLU A 69 -9.66 11.39 12.20
N THR A 70 -10.40 11.14 11.14
CA THR A 70 -10.59 9.78 10.62
C THR A 70 -9.28 9.18 10.13
N ARG A 71 -8.45 9.96 9.42
CA ARG A 71 -7.13 9.53 8.97
C ARG A 71 -6.23 9.12 10.13
N ASP A 72 -6.15 9.94 11.15
CA ASP A 72 -5.30 9.68 12.32
C ASP A 72 -5.78 8.45 13.09
N ARG A 73 -7.09 8.23 13.21
CA ARG A 73 -7.67 7.01 13.80
C ARG A 73 -7.27 5.76 13.02
N ILE A 74 -7.32 5.79 11.69
CA ILE A 74 -6.87 4.69 10.81
C ILE A 74 -5.38 4.41 11.05
N ILE A 75 -4.54 5.44 11.00
CA ILE A 75 -3.08 5.30 11.18
C ILE A 75 -2.74 4.78 12.59
N GLN A 76 -3.39 5.30 13.62
CA GLN A 76 -3.19 4.82 14.99
C GLN A 76 -3.60 3.35 15.15
N LEU A 77 -4.66 2.92 14.51
CA LEU A 77 -5.06 1.51 14.52
C LEU A 77 -4.04 0.62 13.76
N CYS A 78 -3.54 1.08 12.63
CA CYS A 78 -2.46 0.40 11.90
C CYS A 78 -1.22 0.21 12.81
N LEU A 79 -0.79 1.28 13.48
CA LEU A 79 0.37 1.25 14.39
C LEU A 79 0.15 0.30 15.58
N ARG A 80 -1.01 0.38 16.25
CA ARG A 80 -1.35 -0.56 17.33
C ARG A 80 -1.42 -2.01 16.84
N GLY A 81 -1.84 -2.22 15.58
CA GLY A 81 -1.85 -3.52 14.92
C GLY A 81 -0.48 -4.03 14.49
N GLY A 82 0.59 -3.27 14.73
CA GLY A 82 1.96 -3.67 14.41
C GLY A 82 2.39 -3.37 12.97
N ILE A 83 1.57 -2.63 12.19
CA ILE A 83 1.97 -2.11 10.88
C ILE A 83 3.00 -1.01 11.11
N ASN A 84 4.17 -1.14 10.49
CA ASN A 84 5.23 -0.14 10.56
C ASN A 84 5.61 0.47 9.22
N ILE A 85 5.13 -0.06 8.09
CA ILE A 85 5.42 0.48 6.75
C ILE A 85 4.20 1.21 6.17
N PHE A 86 4.42 2.45 5.76
CA PHE A 86 3.43 3.35 5.15
C PHE A 86 3.92 3.75 3.76
N ASP A 87 3.17 3.35 2.74
CA ASP A 87 3.47 3.68 1.36
C ASP A 87 2.67 4.90 0.93
N VAL A 88 3.35 5.95 0.47
CA VAL A 88 2.72 7.21 0.08
C VAL A 88 3.29 7.68 -1.25
N TYR A 89 2.41 7.95 -2.20
CA TYR A 89 2.84 8.56 -3.45
C TYR A 89 2.05 9.86 -3.73
N GLU A 90 2.65 10.75 -4.46
CA GLU A 90 1.99 11.95 -4.98
C GLU A 90 2.03 11.97 -6.49
N ASP A 91 0.92 12.39 -7.09
CA ASP A 91 0.82 12.77 -8.47
C ASP A 91 0.41 14.24 -8.61
N GLY A 92 0.23 14.71 -9.83
CA GLY A 92 -0.11 16.12 -10.11
C GLY A 92 -1.39 16.62 -9.43
N GLY A 93 -2.31 15.74 -9.04
CA GLY A 93 -3.61 16.07 -8.45
C GLY A 93 -3.80 15.60 -7.02
N PHE A 94 -2.84 14.86 -6.45
CA PHE A 94 -3.02 14.15 -5.20
C PHE A 94 -1.87 14.43 -4.22
N LYS A 95 -2.12 15.33 -3.25
CA LYS A 95 -1.13 15.77 -2.27
C LYS A 95 -1.31 15.05 -0.94
N GLN A 96 -0.46 14.07 -0.64
CA GLN A 96 -0.58 13.20 0.53
C GLN A 96 0.57 13.33 1.52
N PHE A 97 1.74 13.83 1.12
CA PHE A 97 2.94 13.82 1.97
C PHE A 97 2.72 14.61 3.25
N LYS A 98 2.28 15.86 3.14
CA LYS A 98 2.06 16.70 4.32
C LYS A 98 0.97 16.16 5.26
N PRO A 99 -0.22 15.73 4.80
CA PRO A 99 -1.20 15.05 5.64
C PRO A 99 -0.65 13.82 6.36
N MET A 100 0.04 12.94 5.64
CA MET A 100 0.62 11.72 6.21
C MET A 100 1.76 12.03 7.18
N GLY A 101 2.63 12.95 6.82
CA GLY A 101 3.74 13.38 7.70
C GLY A 101 3.24 13.96 9.02
N ASN A 102 2.16 14.74 8.99
CA ASN A 102 1.52 15.26 10.21
C ASN A 102 0.98 14.12 11.09
N SER A 103 0.32 13.13 10.49
CA SER A 103 -0.21 11.98 11.23
C SER A 103 0.89 11.07 11.81
N LEU A 104 2.06 11.02 11.18
CA LEU A 104 3.20 10.20 11.62
C LEU A 104 4.22 10.97 12.47
N LYS A 105 4.05 12.28 12.69
CA LYS A 105 5.05 13.15 13.32
C LYS A 105 5.59 12.61 14.65
N GLY A 106 4.72 12.07 15.51
CA GLY A 106 5.11 11.56 16.83
C GLY A 106 5.77 10.19 16.83
N VAL A 107 5.69 9.45 15.72
CA VAL A 107 6.13 8.05 15.60
C VAL A 107 7.02 7.81 14.38
N ARG A 108 7.48 8.87 13.72
CA ARG A 108 8.26 8.79 12.48
C ARG A 108 9.48 7.88 12.58
N LYS A 109 10.16 7.85 13.72
CA LYS A 109 11.35 7.02 13.95
C LYS A 109 11.05 5.52 14.05
N ASP A 110 9.82 5.19 14.42
CA ASP A 110 9.35 3.81 14.59
C ASP A 110 8.62 3.29 13.33
N THR A 111 8.58 4.11 12.27
CA THR A 111 7.89 3.81 11.02
C THR A 111 8.84 3.81 9.84
N VAL A 112 8.50 3.00 8.85
CA VAL A 112 9.15 2.95 7.53
C VAL A 112 8.25 3.69 6.54
N VAL A 113 8.75 4.77 5.96
CA VAL A 113 8.02 5.55 4.95
C VAL A 113 8.56 5.22 3.57
N SER A 114 7.66 4.73 2.70
CA SER A 114 7.94 4.40 1.31
C SER A 114 7.33 5.45 0.40
N LEU A 115 8.14 6.20 -0.32
CA LEU A 115 7.69 7.32 -1.15
C LEU A 115 7.90 7.07 -2.63
N CYS A 116 6.99 7.65 -3.41
CA CYS A 116 7.13 7.79 -4.86
C CYS A 116 6.59 9.16 -5.27
N ILE A 117 7.35 9.86 -6.09
CA ILE A 117 6.91 11.09 -6.73
C ILE A 117 6.95 10.87 -8.24
N GLU A 118 5.85 11.15 -8.89
CA GLU A 118 5.70 10.99 -10.33
C GLU A 118 5.76 12.36 -11.01
N ARG A 119 6.99 12.93 -11.11
CA ARG A 119 7.19 14.25 -11.71
C ARG A 119 8.44 14.34 -12.58
N SER A 120 8.59 15.52 -13.18
CA SER A 120 9.71 15.83 -14.05
C SER A 120 11.04 15.80 -13.30
N THR A 121 12.11 15.39 -13.99
CA THR A 121 13.46 15.31 -13.49
C THR A 121 13.96 16.64 -12.89
N ASP A 122 13.61 17.76 -13.52
CA ASP A 122 14.06 19.12 -13.14
C ASP A 122 13.71 19.53 -11.71
N ARG A 123 12.66 18.97 -11.13
CA ARG A 123 12.18 19.30 -9.78
C ARG A 123 12.33 18.19 -8.77
N MET A 124 12.95 17.08 -9.17
CA MET A 124 13.02 15.88 -8.32
C MET A 124 13.78 16.15 -7.01
N GLN A 125 14.85 16.96 -7.06
CA GLN A 125 15.59 17.31 -5.84
C GLN A 125 14.72 18.14 -4.88
N ASP A 126 14.03 19.15 -5.40
CA ASP A 126 13.12 19.99 -4.60
C ASP A 126 11.98 19.19 -3.98
N GLU A 127 11.51 18.16 -4.68
CA GLU A 127 10.47 17.26 -4.22
C GLU A 127 10.96 16.32 -3.11
N ILE A 128 12.19 15.80 -3.21
CA ILE A 128 12.82 15.04 -2.12
C ILE A 128 12.98 15.92 -0.89
N ASP A 129 13.49 17.13 -1.04
CA ASP A 129 13.66 18.06 0.07
C ASP A 129 12.31 18.53 0.63
N GLY A 130 11.28 18.64 -0.22
CA GLY A 130 9.90 18.87 0.16
C GLY A 130 9.32 17.74 1.00
N ALA A 131 9.53 16.49 0.57
CA ALA A 131 9.09 15.31 1.29
C ALA A 131 9.73 15.22 2.69
N LEU A 132 11.03 15.50 2.81
CA LEU A 132 11.71 15.55 4.11
C LEU A 132 11.06 16.57 5.06
N ARG A 133 10.73 17.76 4.56
CA ARG A 133 10.01 18.79 5.35
C ARG A 133 8.60 18.33 5.74
N ASP A 134 7.86 17.75 4.81
CA ASP A 134 6.48 17.32 5.03
C ASP A 134 6.38 16.18 6.03
N PHE A 135 7.36 15.26 6.04
CA PHE A 135 7.45 14.15 7.00
C PHE A 135 8.22 14.50 8.28
N HIS A 136 8.65 15.77 8.46
CA HIS A 136 9.38 16.24 9.64
C HIS A 136 10.61 15.36 9.97
N THR A 137 11.41 15.02 8.97
CA THR A 137 12.53 14.08 9.09
C THR A 137 13.70 14.52 8.22
N ASP A 138 14.88 14.01 8.49
CA ASP A 138 16.10 14.19 7.70
C ASP A 138 16.40 13.03 6.75
N TYR A 139 15.60 11.96 6.79
CA TYR A 139 15.74 10.81 5.90
C TYR A 139 14.40 10.22 5.46
N ILE A 140 14.38 9.63 4.27
CA ILE A 140 13.32 8.79 3.72
C ILE A 140 13.80 7.34 3.76
N ASP A 141 13.00 6.42 4.29
CA ASP A 141 13.41 5.03 4.38
C ASP A 141 13.49 4.36 3.02
N LEU A 142 12.43 4.48 2.23
CA LEU A 142 12.31 3.86 0.91
C LEU A 142 11.87 4.91 -0.11
N TYR A 143 12.61 5.05 -1.19
CA TYR A 143 12.24 5.92 -2.30
C TYR A 143 12.30 5.14 -3.61
N ARG A 144 11.23 5.17 -4.40
CA ARG A 144 11.15 4.46 -5.67
C ARG A 144 10.82 5.36 -6.85
N LEU A 145 11.28 4.97 -8.01
CA LEU A 145 10.91 5.54 -9.29
C LEU A 145 9.86 4.67 -9.99
N TYR A 146 8.88 5.32 -10.61
CA TYR A 146 7.94 4.69 -11.53
C TYR A 146 8.45 4.73 -12.98
N ALA A 147 8.90 5.89 -13.43
CA ALA A 147 9.61 6.04 -14.69
C ALA A 147 11.10 6.17 -14.39
N VAL A 148 11.88 5.20 -14.85
CA VAL A 148 13.31 5.09 -14.54
C VAL A 148 14.14 5.46 -15.76
N ASP A 149 15.03 6.42 -15.58
CA ASP A 149 16.12 6.79 -16.47
C ASP A 149 17.38 7.06 -15.64
N ASP A 150 18.53 7.19 -16.30
CA ASP A 150 19.81 7.34 -15.63
C ASP A 150 19.88 8.62 -14.81
N GLU A 151 19.31 9.72 -15.30
CA GLU A 151 19.38 11.01 -14.63
C GLU A 151 18.59 10.97 -13.30
N ARG A 152 17.36 10.45 -13.31
CA ARG A 152 16.55 10.27 -12.10
C ARG A 152 17.19 9.30 -11.13
N TYR A 153 17.72 8.22 -11.65
CA TYR A 153 18.39 7.21 -10.84
C TYR A 153 19.63 7.77 -10.14
N ASP A 154 20.43 8.56 -10.85
CA ASP A 154 21.60 9.24 -10.28
C ASP A 154 21.24 10.27 -9.20
N ILE A 155 20.12 10.98 -9.35
CA ILE A 155 19.62 11.86 -8.28
C ILE A 155 19.34 11.04 -7.00
N LEU A 156 18.68 9.87 -7.12
CA LEU A 156 18.46 9.00 -5.95
C LEU A 156 19.75 8.49 -5.35
N ARG A 157 20.71 8.06 -6.16
CA ARG A 157 22.04 7.60 -5.69
C ARG A 157 22.76 8.68 -4.89
N LYS A 158 22.78 9.91 -5.37
CA LYS A 158 23.38 11.06 -4.67
C LYS A 158 22.69 11.32 -3.33
N ASN A 159 21.37 11.28 -3.29
CA ASN A 159 20.60 11.45 -2.06
C ASN A 159 20.81 10.28 -1.07
N LYS A 160 20.98 9.05 -1.57
CA LYS A 160 21.36 7.92 -0.72
C LYS A 160 22.76 8.08 -0.13
N GLN A 161 23.72 8.50 -0.91
CA GLN A 161 25.09 8.80 -0.44
C GLN A 161 25.11 9.93 0.60
N ALA A 162 24.22 10.91 0.45
CA ALA A 162 24.05 12.00 1.41
C ALA A 162 23.25 11.62 2.67
N GLY A 163 22.78 10.38 2.78
CA GLY A 163 21.99 9.89 3.91
C GLY A 163 20.52 10.34 3.91
N LYS A 164 20.06 11.06 2.89
CA LYS A 164 18.65 11.51 2.76
C LYS A 164 17.70 10.39 2.35
N ILE A 165 18.20 9.32 1.73
CA ILE A 165 17.44 8.14 1.32
C ILE A 165 18.18 6.91 1.84
N ARG A 166 17.48 5.99 2.52
CA ARG A 166 18.10 4.76 3.04
C ARG A 166 18.12 3.64 2.00
N ALA A 167 17.04 3.49 1.22
CA ALA A 167 16.93 2.46 0.20
C ALA A 167 16.26 2.97 -1.08
N ILE A 168 16.81 2.58 -2.23
CA ILE A 168 16.32 2.94 -3.57
C ILE A 168 15.59 1.76 -4.18
N GLY A 169 14.40 2.00 -4.72
CA GLY A 169 13.63 1.01 -5.44
C GLY A 169 13.10 1.49 -6.78
N VAL A 170 12.51 0.56 -7.49
CA VAL A 170 11.75 0.81 -8.72
C VAL A 170 10.40 0.13 -8.63
N VAL A 171 9.40 0.67 -9.32
CA VAL A 171 8.08 0.07 -9.42
C VAL A 171 7.69 -0.13 -10.88
N SER A 172 7.13 -1.28 -11.18
CA SER A 172 6.48 -1.53 -12.48
C SER A 172 5.20 -2.33 -12.30
N HIS A 173 4.28 -2.14 -13.25
CA HIS A 173 3.06 -2.94 -13.35
C HIS A 173 3.26 -4.20 -14.21
N ASP A 174 4.30 -4.27 -15.00
CA ASP A 174 4.60 -5.40 -15.87
C ASP A 174 6.01 -5.95 -15.62
N GLU A 175 6.13 -7.26 -15.77
CA GLU A 175 7.35 -8.01 -15.55
C GLU A 175 8.46 -7.69 -16.56
N PRO A 176 8.21 -7.57 -17.87
CA PRO A 176 9.26 -7.24 -18.83
C PRO A 176 9.96 -5.92 -18.52
N THR A 177 9.22 -4.88 -18.19
CA THR A 177 9.80 -3.59 -17.77
C THR A 177 10.63 -3.75 -16.49
N MET A 178 10.12 -4.50 -15.50
CA MET A 178 10.88 -4.74 -14.26
C MET A 178 12.16 -5.52 -14.52
N MET A 179 12.13 -6.53 -15.40
CA MET A 179 13.34 -7.27 -15.79
C MET A 179 14.37 -6.37 -16.44
N GLY A 180 13.95 -5.45 -17.32
CA GLY A 180 14.83 -4.43 -17.91
C GLY A 180 15.47 -3.51 -16.86
N TYR A 181 14.72 -3.11 -15.82
CA TYR A 181 15.28 -2.34 -14.72
C TYR A 181 16.31 -3.15 -13.91
N LEU A 182 16.07 -4.45 -13.70
CA LEU A 182 17.05 -5.32 -13.05
C LEU A 182 18.32 -5.51 -13.89
N ASP A 183 18.20 -5.59 -15.22
CA ASP A 183 19.37 -5.68 -16.11
C ASP A 183 20.25 -4.43 -16.00
N ARG A 184 19.65 -3.25 -15.89
CA ARG A 184 20.37 -1.98 -15.92
C ARG A 184 20.82 -1.50 -14.54
N TYR A 185 20.00 -1.66 -13.50
CA TYR A 185 20.22 -1.04 -12.19
C TYR A 185 20.33 -2.05 -11.03
N GLY A 186 20.11 -3.33 -11.30
CA GLY A 186 19.90 -4.35 -10.25
C GLY A 186 20.99 -4.41 -9.18
N ASP A 187 22.26 -4.24 -9.56
CA ASP A 187 23.40 -4.28 -8.62
C ASP A 187 23.31 -3.20 -7.52
N THR A 188 22.71 -2.06 -7.87
CA THR A 188 22.61 -0.89 -6.98
C THR A 188 21.21 -0.66 -6.42
N LEU A 189 20.21 -1.40 -6.91
CA LEU A 189 18.87 -1.42 -6.33
C LEU A 189 18.87 -2.09 -4.95
N ASP A 190 17.96 -1.65 -4.11
CA ASP A 190 17.72 -2.24 -2.79
C ASP A 190 16.43 -3.04 -2.74
N TYR A 191 15.40 -2.61 -3.48
CA TYR A 191 14.10 -3.27 -3.52
C TYR A 191 13.36 -3.02 -4.82
N VAL A 192 12.36 -3.84 -5.08
CA VAL A 192 11.39 -3.67 -6.16
C VAL A 192 9.98 -3.61 -5.60
N MET A 193 9.09 -2.94 -6.33
CA MET A 193 7.68 -2.94 -6.02
C MET A 193 6.89 -3.40 -7.25
N ILE A 194 6.10 -4.46 -7.08
CA ILE A 194 5.39 -5.15 -8.16
C ILE A 194 3.91 -5.28 -7.83
N ILE A 195 3.07 -5.47 -8.85
CA ILE A 195 1.70 -5.91 -8.62
C ILE A 195 1.74 -7.33 -8.08
N TYR A 196 1.17 -7.55 -6.90
CA TYR A 196 1.14 -8.89 -6.33
C TYR A 196 -0.22 -9.20 -5.70
N ASN A 197 -0.95 -10.06 -6.34
CA ASN A 197 -2.23 -10.61 -5.90
C ASN A 197 -2.40 -12.02 -6.48
N PHE A 198 -3.46 -12.71 -6.14
CA PHE A 198 -3.70 -14.09 -6.57
C PHE A 198 -3.81 -14.27 -8.09
N HIS A 199 -3.92 -13.19 -8.86
CA HIS A 199 -4.04 -13.20 -10.32
C HIS A 199 -2.88 -12.48 -11.02
N HIS A 200 -1.92 -11.96 -10.27
CA HIS A 200 -0.73 -11.23 -10.73
C HIS A 200 -1.02 -10.12 -11.74
N ASN A 201 -2.15 -9.44 -11.59
CA ASN A 201 -2.60 -8.42 -12.53
C ASN A 201 -3.27 -7.24 -11.82
N CYS A 202 -3.39 -6.13 -12.54
CA CYS A 202 -4.06 -4.88 -12.12
C CYS A 202 -5.59 -4.92 -12.27
N GLY A 203 -6.22 -6.07 -12.06
CA GLY A 203 -7.65 -6.26 -12.22
C GLY A 203 -7.94 -7.36 -13.23
N PHE A 204 -8.06 -7.03 -14.51
CA PHE A 204 -8.34 -8.00 -15.57
C PHE A 204 -7.25 -8.01 -16.60
N SER A 205 -6.85 -9.21 -17.05
CA SER A 205 -5.97 -9.34 -18.19
C SER A 205 -6.64 -8.78 -19.45
N SER A 206 -5.89 -7.97 -20.18
CA SER A 206 -6.25 -7.59 -21.54
C SER A 206 -5.25 -8.19 -22.52
N LYS A 207 -5.54 -8.11 -23.81
CA LYS A 207 -4.58 -8.54 -24.84
C LYS A 207 -3.23 -7.83 -24.71
N ASN A 208 -3.27 -6.57 -24.28
CA ASN A 208 -2.10 -5.70 -24.17
C ASN A 208 -1.48 -5.72 -22.76
N TYR A 209 -2.16 -6.32 -21.79
CA TYR A 209 -1.72 -6.42 -20.41
C TYR A 209 -2.07 -7.80 -19.84
N PRO A 210 -1.27 -8.83 -20.17
CA PRO A 210 -1.46 -10.17 -19.62
C PRO A 210 -1.11 -10.21 -18.14
N PRO A 211 -1.56 -11.23 -17.39
CA PRO A 211 -1.03 -11.49 -16.04
C PRO A 211 0.48 -11.65 -16.07
N ASN A 212 1.14 -11.15 -15.04
CA ASN A 212 2.57 -11.38 -14.86
C ASN A 212 2.80 -12.84 -14.39
N ASP A 213 3.84 -13.47 -14.86
CA ASP A 213 4.20 -14.83 -14.45
C ASP A 213 5.00 -14.81 -13.14
N TYR A 214 5.97 -13.92 -13.03
CA TYR A 214 6.91 -13.77 -11.90
C TYR A 214 7.81 -14.99 -11.61
N SER A 215 7.69 -16.08 -12.37
CA SER A 215 8.51 -17.29 -12.19
C SER A 215 10.01 -17.03 -12.38
N ALA A 216 10.38 -16.04 -13.20
CA ALA A 216 11.75 -15.60 -13.39
C ALA A 216 12.10 -14.40 -12.50
N LEU A 217 11.20 -13.44 -12.36
CA LEU A 217 11.47 -12.17 -11.66
C LEU A 217 11.72 -12.37 -10.17
N ILE A 218 10.84 -13.09 -9.46
CA ILE A 218 10.95 -13.26 -8.01
C ILE A 218 12.23 -14.01 -7.62
N PRO A 219 12.59 -15.16 -8.24
CA PRO A 219 13.86 -15.81 -7.97
C PRO A 219 15.09 -14.91 -8.26
N ARG A 220 15.02 -14.12 -9.34
CA ARG A 220 16.09 -13.18 -9.67
C ARG A 220 16.24 -12.10 -8.60
N CYS A 221 15.15 -11.47 -8.17
CA CYS A 221 15.18 -10.50 -7.07
C CYS A 221 15.78 -11.12 -5.80
N ARG A 222 15.37 -12.35 -5.47
CA ARG A 222 15.89 -13.06 -4.29
C ARG A 222 17.38 -13.41 -4.41
N SER A 223 17.86 -13.83 -5.59
CA SER A 223 19.29 -14.09 -5.82
C SER A 223 20.16 -12.83 -5.67
N MET A 224 19.60 -11.66 -5.97
CA MET A 224 20.25 -10.34 -5.80
C MET A 224 20.03 -9.76 -4.38
N ASN A 225 19.35 -10.50 -3.49
CA ASN A 225 18.94 -10.06 -2.16
C ASN A 225 18.20 -8.73 -2.16
N LEU A 226 17.31 -8.51 -3.15
CA LEU A 226 16.43 -7.36 -3.22
C LEU A 226 15.17 -7.59 -2.36
N GLY A 227 14.70 -6.53 -1.71
CA GLY A 227 13.38 -6.52 -1.09
C GLY A 227 12.28 -6.55 -2.15
N ILE A 228 11.12 -7.15 -1.83
CA ILE A 228 9.97 -7.20 -2.75
C ILE A 228 8.73 -6.71 -2.02
N LEU A 229 8.18 -5.58 -2.47
CA LEU A 229 6.90 -5.05 -1.98
C LEU A 229 5.80 -5.31 -3.00
N GLY A 230 4.64 -5.76 -2.53
CA GLY A 230 3.48 -6.04 -3.37
C GLY A 230 2.42 -4.96 -3.28
N ILE A 231 2.12 -4.31 -4.41
CA ILE A 231 1.00 -3.37 -4.55
C ILE A 231 -0.21 -4.03 -5.16
N LYS A 232 -1.37 -3.37 -5.06
CA LYS A 232 -2.65 -3.80 -5.64
C LYS A 232 -3.05 -5.23 -5.23
N PRO A 233 -2.97 -5.56 -3.94
CA PRO A 233 -3.30 -6.90 -3.46
C PRO A 233 -4.77 -7.28 -3.73
N MET A 234 -5.66 -6.29 -3.93
CA MET A 234 -7.08 -6.47 -4.28
C MET A 234 -7.35 -6.32 -5.79
N GLY A 235 -6.32 -6.40 -6.65
CA GLY A 235 -6.48 -6.18 -8.07
C GLY A 235 -7.03 -4.79 -8.41
N SER A 236 -6.58 -3.75 -7.69
CA SER A 236 -7.07 -2.37 -7.82
C SER A 236 -8.58 -2.21 -7.59
N ASP A 237 -9.13 -2.94 -6.65
CA ASP A 237 -10.55 -3.03 -6.31
C ASP A 237 -11.44 -3.64 -7.43
N ALA A 238 -10.92 -3.83 -8.63
CA ALA A 238 -11.68 -4.37 -9.75
C ALA A 238 -12.20 -5.78 -9.48
N MET A 239 -11.39 -6.62 -8.82
CA MET A 239 -11.79 -7.97 -8.44
C MET A 239 -12.87 -7.98 -7.37
N VAL A 240 -12.78 -7.08 -6.39
CA VAL A 240 -13.80 -6.90 -5.35
C VAL A 240 -15.10 -6.39 -5.96
N ALA A 241 -15.02 -5.40 -6.85
CA ALA A 241 -16.18 -4.85 -7.54
C ALA A 241 -16.89 -5.89 -8.44
N LEU A 242 -16.12 -6.75 -9.14
CA LEU A 242 -16.67 -7.85 -9.94
C LEU A 242 -17.45 -8.82 -9.07
N ALA A 243 -16.85 -9.21 -7.98
CA ALA A 243 -17.44 -10.15 -7.06
C ALA A 243 -18.78 -9.63 -6.50
N HIS A 244 -18.85 -8.36 -6.13
CA HIS A 244 -20.09 -7.73 -5.68
C HIS A 244 -21.17 -7.68 -6.77
N LYS A 245 -20.81 -7.34 -8.02
CA LYS A 245 -21.76 -7.29 -9.14
C LYS A 245 -22.38 -8.64 -9.51
N LYS A 246 -21.63 -9.72 -9.33
CA LYS A 246 -22.07 -11.09 -9.72
C LYS A 246 -22.83 -11.79 -8.60
N ASP A 247 -23.21 -11.11 -7.52
CA ASP A 247 -23.81 -11.77 -6.36
C ASP A 247 -23.02 -12.98 -5.83
N PHE A 248 -21.75 -12.99 -6.15
CA PHE A 248 -20.81 -14.11 -5.94
C PHE A 248 -20.75 -14.52 -4.47
N PHE A 249 -21.13 -13.58 -3.58
CA PHE A 249 -21.00 -13.71 -2.13
C PHE A 249 -22.29 -13.93 -1.39
N LYS A 250 -23.45 -13.91 -2.05
CA LYS A 250 -24.75 -14.03 -1.34
C LYS A 250 -24.82 -15.20 -0.36
N ASN A 251 -24.01 -16.24 -0.58
CA ASN A 251 -24.01 -17.44 0.24
C ASN A 251 -22.60 -17.84 0.76
N LYS A 252 -21.58 -16.98 0.61
CA LYS A 252 -20.19 -17.33 0.99
C LYS A 252 -19.81 -16.62 2.29
N LYS A 253 -19.42 -17.39 3.31
CA LYS A 253 -19.03 -16.90 4.63
C LYS A 253 -17.62 -16.27 4.67
N ALA A 254 -16.88 -16.27 3.55
CA ALA A 254 -15.50 -15.78 3.51
C ALA A 254 -15.43 -14.34 2.96
N SER A 255 -14.65 -13.49 3.60
CA SER A 255 -14.30 -12.18 3.10
C SER A 255 -13.31 -12.30 1.94
N ILE A 256 -13.63 -11.70 0.79
CA ILE A 256 -12.75 -11.74 -0.38
C ILE A 256 -11.42 -11.02 -0.12
N ALA A 257 -11.45 -9.87 0.55
CA ALA A 257 -10.26 -9.12 0.86
C ALA A 257 -9.32 -9.94 1.77
N GLN A 258 -9.87 -10.61 2.78
CA GLN A 258 -9.11 -11.49 3.65
C GLN A 258 -8.56 -12.70 2.90
N ALA A 259 -9.36 -13.32 2.00
CA ALA A 259 -8.89 -14.43 1.19
C ALA A 259 -7.71 -14.04 0.29
N MET A 260 -7.81 -12.87 -0.38
CA MET A 260 -6.74 -12.33 -1.21
C MET A 260 -5.46 -12.06 -0.40
N LEU A 261 -5.56 -11.44 0.77
CA LEU A 261 -4.41 -11.16 1.62
C LEU A 261 -3.80 -12.44 2.20
N ARG A 262 -4.61 -13.39 2.68
CA ARG A 262 -4.10 -14.67 3.18
C ARG A 262 -3.38 -15.46 2.09
N HIS A 263 -3.88 -15.41 0.84
CA HIS A 263 -3.14 -15.98 -0.29
C HIS A 263 -1.73 -15.41 -0.36
N ILE A 264 -1.60 -14.08 -0.36
CA ILE A 264 -0.31 -13.39 -0.45
C ILE A 264 0.60 -13.74 0.74
N PHE A 265 0.07 -13.70 1.96
CA PHE A 265 0.88 -14.00 3.15
C PHE A 265 1.32 -15.47 3.22
N ASN A 266 0.53 -16.37 2.63
CA ASN A 266 0.83 -17.80 2.62
C ASN A 266 1.94 -18.17 1.62
N THR A 267 2.06 -17.47 0.48
CA THR A 267 3.12 -17.73 -0.52
C THR A 267 4.51 -17.33 -0.01
N ARG A 268 4.61 -16.29 0.81
CA ARG A 268 5.87 -15.71 1.31
C ARG A 268 6.82 -15.23 0.20
N GLU A 269 6.31 -15.00 -0.99
CA GLU A 269 7.11 -14.57 -2.15
C GLU A 269 7.51 -13.10 -2.08
N ILE A 270 6.71 -12.28 -1.38
CA ILE A 270 6.97 -10.86 -1.16
C ILE A 270 7.18 -10.53 0.33
N ASP A 271 7.82 -9.42 0.64
CA ASP A 271 8.12 -9.04 2.01
C ASP A 271 6.96 -8.30 2.70
N ALA A 272 6.23 -7.46 1.97
CA ALA A 272 5.03 -6.80 2.47
C ALA A 272 3.99 -6.58 1.37
N ALA A 273 2.71 -6.71 1.73
CA ALA A 273 1.57 -6.33 0.89
C ALA A 273 1.07 -4.94 1.28
N MET A 274 0.78 -4.10 0.29
CA MET A 274 0.44 -2.68 0.47
C MET A 274 -1.01 -2.37 0.03
N PRO A 275 -2.06 -2.86 0.73
CA PRO A 275 -3.43 -2.45 0.46
C PRO A 275 -3.67 -1.02 0.91
N ALA A 276 -4.46 -0.25 0.15
CA ALA A 276 -5.05 0.97 0.65
C ALA A 276 -6.12 0.64 1.71
N MET A 277 -6.17 1.42 2.77
CA MET A 277 -7.14 1.24 3.86
C MET A 277 -7.77 2.61 4.18
N ASN A 278 -9.02 2.77 3.79
CA ASN A 278 -9.74 4.04 3.91
C ASN A 278 -10.84 4.03 5.00
N ARG A 279 -11.02 2.92 5.68
CA ARG A 279 -12.01 2.73 6.75
C ARG A 279 -11.44 1.84 7.84
N ILE A 280 -11.91 2.05 9.06
CA ILE A 280 -11.49 1.26 10.24
C ILE A 280 -11.78 -0.25 10.03
N GLU A 281 -12.91 -0.59 9.41
CA GLU A 281 -13.29 -1.98 9.12
C GLU A 281 -12.30 -2.67 8.18
N GLU A 282 -11.74 -1.93 7.22
CA GLU A 282 -10.73 -2.45 6.31
C GLU A 282 -9.42 -2.73 7.04
N VAL A 283 -9.02 -1.85 7.96
CA VAL A 283 -7.83 -2.07 8.79
C VAL A 283 -8.01 -3.33 9.64
N VAL A 284 -9.14 -3.45 10.34
CA VAL A 284 -9.44 -4.61 11.20
C VAL A 284 -9.40 -5.91 10.38
N ALA A 285 -10.12 -5.96 9.26
CA ALA A 285 -10.15 -7.15 8.41
C ALA A 285 -8.77 -7.55 7.88
N ASN A 286 -7.95 -6.56 7.50
CA ASN A 286 -6.61 -6.79 6.98
C ASN A 286 -5.64 -7.25 8.08
N LEU A 287 -5.73 -6.67 9.29
CA LEU A 287 -4.96 -7.10 10.45
C LEU A 287 -5.27 -8.57 10.82
N GLU A 288 -6.56 -8.94 10.85
CA GLU A 288 -6.97 -10.33 11.13
C GLU A 288 -6.42 -11.32 10.09
N ALA A 289 -6.39 -10.92 8.81
CA ALA A 289 -5.79 -11.73 7.76
C ALA A 289 -4.27 -11.90 7.93
N ALA A 290 -3.58 -10.84 8.36
CA ALA A 290 -2.13 -10.88 8.59
C ALA A 290 -1.74 -11.69 9.84
N TYR A 291 -2.52 -11.59 10.91
CA TYR A 291 -2.31 -12.38 12.14
C TYR A 291 -2.56 -13.87 11.95
N ASN A 292 -3.51 -14.21 11.08
CA ASN A 292 -3.82 -15.59 10.73
C ASN A 292 -3.79 -15.79 9.21
N PRO A 293 -2.62 -16.04 8.62
CA PRO A 293 -2.47 -16.14 7.17
C PRO A 293 -2.98 -17.47 6.59
N VAL A 294 -3.41 -18.41 7.42
CA VAL A 294 -3.87 -19.73 6.94
C VAL A 294 -5.21 -19.61 6.23
N MET A 295 -5.24 -19.99 4.97
CA MET A 295 -6.47 -19.99 4.16
C MET A 295 -7.37 -21.17 4.50
N SER A 296 -8.64 -20.89 4.75
CA SER A 296 -9.69 -21.92 4.84
C SER A 296 -9.99 -22.55 3.47
N PRO A 297 -10.56 -23.77 3.44
CA PRO A 297 -11.04 -24.37 2.19
C PRO A 297 -12.05 -23.49 1.43
N ALA A 298 -12.91 -22.79 2.16
CA ALA A 298 -13.88 -21.85 1.58
C ALA A 298 -13.21 -20.66 0.88
N GLU A 299 -12.15 -20.12 1.45
CA GLU A 299 -11.37 -19.02 0.84
C GLU A 299 -10.61 -19.49 -0.41
N LYS A 300 -10.03 -20.70 -0.38
CA LYS A 300 -9.38 -21.29 -1.55
C LYS A 300 -10.37 -21.49 -2.70
N SER A 301 -11.53 -22.08 -2.42
CA SER A 301 -12.61 -22.23 -3.40
C SER A 301 -13.06 -20.89 -3.96
N LEU A 302 -13.21 -19.88 -3.09
CA LEU A 302 -13.60 -18.53 -3.48
C LEU A 302 -12.62 -17.89 -4.48
N LEU A 303 -11.32 -17.99 -4.24
CA LEU A 303 -10.32 -17.43 -5.14
C LEU A 303 -10.24 -18.19 -6.48
N ASN A 304 -10.40 -19.52 -6.46
CA ASN A 304 -10.47 -20.32 -7.69
C ASN A 304 -11.65 -19.91 -8.56
N ASP A 305 -12.84 -19.78 -7.96
CA ASP A 305 -14.05 -19.37 -8.68
C ASP A 305 -13.89 -17.93 -9.22
N LEU A 306 -13.28 -17.03 -8.43
CA LEU A 306 -13.04 -15.65 -8.85
C LEU A 306 -12.02 -15.59 -9.98
N SER A 307 -10.96 -16.40 -9.94
CA SER A 307 -9.97 -16.48 -11.01
C SER A 307 -10.61 -16.94 -12.33
N ALA A 308 -11.48 -17.94 -12.30
CA ALA A 308 -12.20 -18.40 -13.48
C ALA A 308 -13.09 -17.28 -14.10
N VAL A 309 -13.78 -16.51 -13.25
CA VAL A 309 -14.59 -15.38 -13.70
C VAL A 309 -13.71 -14.24 -14.23
N ALA A 310 -12.63 -13.92 -13.56
CA ALA A 310 -11.70 -12.87 -13.97
C ALA A 310 -11.08 -13.17 -15.34
N SER A 311 -10.69 -14.42 -15.58
CA SER A 311 -10.12 -14.89 -16.86
C SER A 311 -11.13 -14.81 -18.01
N SER A 312 -12.44 -14.96 -17.73
CA SER A 312 -13.51 -14.88 -18.72
C SER A 312 -14.08 -13.49 -18.95
N THR A 313 -13.79 -12.53 -18.07
CA THR A 313 -14.41 -11.19 -18.08
C THR A 313 -13.39 -10.14 -18.54
N ARG A 314 -13.51 -9.72 -19.79
CA ARG A 314 -12.62 -8.67 -20.35
C ARG A 314 -13.17 -7.27 -20.05
N ARG A 315 -12.27 -6.28 -19.86
CA ARG A 315 -12.45 -4.81 -19.95
C ARG A 315 -13.62 -4.13 -19.21
N ALA A 316 -14.76 -4.79 -19.04
CA ALA A 316 -16.01 -4.16 -18.61
C ALA A 316 -16.02 -3.64 -17.16
N TYR A 317 -14.97 -3.91 -16.38
CA TYR A 317 -14.96 -3.66 -14.94
C TYR A 317 -13.77 -2.85 -14.45
N LEU A 318 -12.89 -2.37 -15.34
CA LEU A 318 -11.83 -1.46 -14.92
C LEU A 318 -12.46 -0.16 -14.43
N PRO A 319 -12.14 0.28 -13.22
CA PRO A 319 -12.49 1.60 -12.74
C PRO A 319 -12.01 2.69 -13.72
N ASN A 320 -12.71 3.81 -13.80
CA ASN A 320 -12.41 4.85 -14.80
C ASN A 320 -10.97 5.36 -14.73
N HIS A 321 -10.38 5.41 -13.54
CA HIS A 321 -9.00 5.85 -13.33
C HIS A 321 -7.94 4.81 -13.76
N TYR A 322 -8.36 3.59 -14.13
CA TYR A 322 -7.49 2.56 -14.70
C TYR A 322 -7.75 2.29 -16.19
N LYS A 323 -8.62 3.07 -16.85
CA LYS A 323 -8.88 2.89 -18.29
C LYS A 323 -7.64 3.08 -19.16
N TRP A 324 -6.65 3.80 -18.67
CA TRP A 324 -5.34 3.93 -19.32
C TRP A 324 -4.63 2.57 -19.53
N LEU A 325 -4.95 1.56 -18.73
CA LEU A 325 -4.45 0.18 -18.94
C LEU A 325 -4.97 -0.46 -20.23
N GLU A 326 -6.04 0.06 -20.82
CA GLU A 326 -6.55 -0.44 -22.12
C GLU A 326 -5.57 -0.10 -23.25
N ASP A 327 -4.87 1.01 -23.13
CA ASP A 327 -3.89 1.52 -24.09
C ASP A 327 -2.44 1.29 -23.64
N TRP A 328 -2.26 0.51 -22.58
CA TRP A 328 -0.93 0.21 -22.04
C TRP A 328 -0.10 -0.57 -23.04
N ALA A 329 1.06 -0.05 -23.36
CA ALA A 329 2.10 -0.77 -24.08
C ALA A 329 3.25 -1.10 -23.13
N VAL A 330 3.79 -2.31 -23.22
CA VAL A 330 5.00 -2.68 -22.51
C VAL A 330 6.10 -1.70 -22.90
N ARG A 331 6.66 -0.99 -21.90
CA ARG A 331 7.80 -0.11 -22.15
C ARG A 331 9.04 -1.00 -22.28
N THR A 332 9.55 -1.12 -23.48
CA THR A 332 10.90 -1.66 -23.66
C THR A 332 11.89 -0.66 -23.10
N ALA A 333 12.68 -1.08 -22.10
CA ALA A 333 13.73 -0.28 -21.48
C ALA A 333 14.85 0.04 -22.46
#